data_d7f613c37ad7b20163145e4a585da4c2
#
_entry.id   d7f613c37ad7b20163145e4a585da4c2
#
_cell.length_a   1.000
_cell.length_b   1.000
_cell.length_c   1.000
_cell.angle_alpha   90.00
_cell.angle_beta   90.00
_cell.angle_gamma   90.00
#
_symmetry.space_group_name_H-M   'P 1'
#
loop_
_entity.id
_entity.type
_entity.pdbx_description
1 polymer ?
#
loop_
_entity_poly.entity_id
_entity_poly.type
_entity_poly.pdbx_seq_one_letter_code
_entity_poly.pdbx_strand_id
1 'polypeptide(L)'
;MKAAHEAIKIQCKAQMELAEEVGSTVKREYCHEVNDDELRKDVHDKCYAKAYAVATSGSGKHERSEAFEKIVEEYKAQFSEEELTDEKLEMIGRYYHDVEKEAMRRAILDEGKRLDGRKTTEIRPIWIETDCLPGPHGSAIFTRGETQSLSTVTLGTKSDEKMIDDVLNHSYERFLLHYNFPPFSTGEAK
;
A
#
# COMPACT_ATOMS: atom_id res chain seq x y z
N MET A 1 -10.38 13.27 16.62
CA MET A 1 -11.17 12.41 15.72
C MET A 1 -12.66 12.75 15.72
N LYS A 2 -13.42 12.74 16.83
CA LYS A 2 -14.88 13.03 16.82
C LYS A 2 -15.23 14.38 16.18
N ALA A 3 -14.55 15.49 16.57
CA ALA A 3 -14.80 16.80 15.98
C ALA A 3 -14.55 16.84 14.46
N ALA A 4 -13.48 16.21 13.99
CA ALA A 4 -13.19 16.10 12.56
C ALA A 4 -14.27 15.28 11.81
N HIS A 5 -14.75 14.20 12.41
CA HIS A 5 -15.82 13.39 11.84
C HIS A 5 -17.13 14.17 11.68
N GLU A 6 -17.52 14.94 12.68
CA GLU A 6 -18.73 15.79 12.58
C GLU A 6 -18.58 16.88 11.52
N ALA A 7 -17.40 17.51 11.41
CA ALA A 7 -17.14 18.47 10.34
C ALA A 7 -17.20 17.84 8.94
N ILE A 8 -16.67 16.63 8.77
CA ILE A 8 -16.73 15.87 7.51
C ILE A 8 -18.18 15.56 7.13
N LYS A 9 -19.04 15.18 8.08
CA LYS A 9 -20.46 14.95 7.84
C LYS A 9 -21.16 16.18 7.25
N ILE A 10 -20.85 17.37 7.77
CA ILE A 10 -21.40 18.64 7.25
C ILE A 10 -20.96 18.85 5.79
N GLN A 11 -19.70 18.61 5.47
CA GLN A 11 -19.18 18.73 4.11
C GLN A 11 -19.83 17.71 3.17
N CYS A 12 -19.98 16.45 3.59
CA CYS A 12 -20.67 15.43 2.81
C CYS A 12 -22.14 15.81 2.54
N LYS A 13 -22.82 16.35 3.54
CA LYS A 13 -24.20 16.80 3.40
C LYS A 13 -24.31 17.93 2.36
N ALA A 14 -23.45 18.93 2.44
CA ALA A 14 -23.43 20.02 1.45
C ALA A 14 -23.16 19.53 0.01
N GLN A 15 -22.28 18.53 -0.15
CA GLN A 15 -22.04 17.91 -1.46
C GLN A 15 -23.26 17.15 -1.99
N MET A 16 -23.99 16.46 -1.11
CA MET A 16 -25.22 15.76 -1.50
C MET A 16 -26.33 16.74 -1.91
N GLU A 17 -26.51 17.83 -1.12
CA GLU A 17 -27.46 18.90 -1.45
C GLU A 17 -27.15 19.54 -2.81
N LEU A 18 -25.86 19.83 -3.06
CA LEU A 18 -25.43 20.34 -4.37
C LEU A 18 -25.71 19.34 -5.51
N ALA A 19 -25.45 18.05 -5.27
CA ALA A 19 -25.72 17.02 -6.28
C ALA A 19 -27.21 16.92 -6.64
N GLU A 20 -28.10 17.10 -5.67
CA GLU A 20 -29.55 17.16 -5.89
C GLU A 20 -29.93 18.42 -6.66
N GLU A 21 -29.41 19.58 -6.29
CA GLU A 21 -29.70 20.86 -6.91
C GLU A 21 -29.28 20.90 -8.39
N VAL A 22 -28.10 20.32 -8.72
CA VAL A 22 -27.63 20.27 -10.12
C VAL A 22 -28.12 19.05 -10.90
N GLY A 23 -28.97 18.20 -10.30
CA GLY A 23 -29.50 16.99 -10.94
C GLY A 23 -28.46 15.88 -11.20
N SER A 24 -27.36 15.86 -10.45
CA SER A 24 -26.24 14.90 -10.58
C SER A 24 -26.38 13.68 -9.67
N THR A 25 -27.60 13.32 -9.29
CA THR A 25 -27.89 12.17 -8.40
C THR A 25 -27.78 10.83 -9.13
N VAL A 26 -28.10 10.83 -10.44
CA VAL A 26 -28.00 9.62 -11.26
C VAL A 26 -26.54 9.40 -11.66
N LYS A 27 -25.97 8.28 -11.23
CA LYS A 27 -24.61 7.87 -11.57
C LYS A 27 -24.62 7.11 -12.89
N ARG A 28 -23.54 7.26 -13.67
CA ARG A 28 -23.34 6.44 -14.86
C ARG A 28 -23.18 4.98 -14.46
N GLU A 29 -23.84 4.09 -15.17
CA GLU A 29 -23.54 2.67 -15.08
C GLU A 29 -22.16 2.41 -15.69
N TYR A 30 -21.33 1.74 -14.95
CA TYR A 30 -19.99 1.36 -15.36
C TYR A 30 -20.01 -0.12 -15.75
N CYS A 31 -19.85 -0.42 -17.03
CA CYS A 31 -20.07 -1.76 -17.57
C CYS A 31 -18.90 -2.26 -18.46
N HIS A 32 -17.69 -1.74 -18.25
CA HIS A 32 -16.53 -2.12 -19.08
C HIS A 32 -15.72 -3.30 -18.49
N GLU A 33 -16.11 -3.82 -17.34
CA GLU A 33 -15.46 -4.99 -16.77
C GLU A 33 -16.10 -6.28 -17.31
N VAL A 34 -15.28 -7.10 -17.94
CA VAL A 34 -15.65 -8.49 -18.25
C VAL A 34 -15.45 -9.32 -16.99
N ASN A 35 -16.49 -10.04 -16.58
CA ASN A 35 -16.47 -10.91 -15.42
C ASN A 35 -16.92 -12.32 -15.82
N ASP A 36 -16.26 -13.32 -15.23
CA ASP A 36 -16.59 -14.73 -15.35
C ASP A 36 -16.65 -15.33 -13.93
N ASP A 37 -17.87 -15.59 -13.46
CA ASP A 37 -18.08 -16.08 -12.10
C ASP A 37 -17.68 -17.56 -11.94
N GLU A 38 -17.72 -18.36 -12.99
CA GLU A 38 -17.24 -19.74 -12.98
C GLU A 38 -15.71 -19.77 -12.84
N LEU A 39 -15.02 -18.96 -13.62
CA LEU A 39 -13.57 -18.79 -13.53
C LEU A 39 -13.16 -18.25 -12.15
N ARG A 40 -13.89 -17.26 -11.62
CA ARG A 40 -13.63 -16.71 -10.28
C ARG A 40 -13.71 -17.79 -9.21
N LYS A 41 -14.74 -18.62 -9.27
CA LYS A 41 -14.92 -19.73 -8.33
C LYS A 41 -13.81 -20.77 -8.48
N ASP A 42 -13.46 -21.14 -9.69
CA ASP A 42 -12.39 -22.11 -9.96
C ASP A 42 -11.04 -21.62 -9.45
N VAL A 43 -10.69 -20.34 -9.68
CA VAL A 43 -9.48 -19.72 -9.11
C VAL A 43 -9.49 -19.78 -7.59
N HIS A 44 -10.62 -19.44 -6.97
CA HIS A 44 -10.76 -19.48 -5.52
C HIS A 44 -10.58 -20.90 -4.98
N ASP A 45 -11.29 -21.87 -5.51
CA ASP A 45 -11.29 -23.24 -5.02
C ASP A 45 -9.94 -23.93 -5.16
N LYS A 46 -9.18 -23.61 -6.23
CA LYS A 46 -7.86 -24.20 -6.48
C LYS A 46 -6.70 -23.47 -5.78
N CYS A 47 -6.82 -22.16 -5.56
CA CYS A 47 -5.70 -21.35 -5.07
C CYS A 47 -5.81 -20.99 -3.59
N TYR A 48 -7.02 -20.88 -3.01
CA TYR A 48 -7.21 -20.37 -1.66
C TYR A 48 -6.43 -21.15 -0.58
N ALA A 49 -6.53 -22.47 -0.58
CA ALA A 49 -5.84 -23.29 0.42
C ALA A 49 -4.32 -23.13 0.36
N LYS A 50 -3.75 -23.05 -0.85
CA LYS A 50 -2.32 -22.81 -1.06
C LYS A 50 -1.92 -21.41 -0.58
N ALA A 51 -2.71 -20.39 -0.95
CA ALA A 51 -2.48 -19.02 -0.54
C ALA A 51 -2.56 -18.85 1.00
N TYR A 52 -3.51 -19.51 1.65
CA TYR A 52 -3.62 -19.52 3.09
C TYR A 52 -2.40 -20.17 3.77
N ALA A 53 -1.91 -21.28 3.23
CA ALA A 53 -0.69 -21.94 3.72
C ALA A 53 0.54 -21.03 3.62
N VAL A 54 0.68 -20.30 2.51
CA VAL A 54 1.75 -19.29 2.36
C VAL A 54 1.58 -18.15 3.36
N ALA A 55 0.35 -17.65 3.53
CA ALA A 55 0.05 -16.56 4.46
C ALA A 55 0.36 -16.91 5.93
N THR A 56 0.26 -18.19 6.32
CA THR A 56 0.53 -18.68 7.68
C THR A 56 1.96 -19.19 7.88
N SER A 57 2.78 -19.24 6.84
CA SER A 57 4.15 -19.78 6.89
C SER A 57 5.12 -18.96 7.75
N GLY A 58 4.83 -17.66 7.96
CA GLY A 58 5.75 -16.75 8.67
C GLY A 58 7.01 -16.38 7.88
N SER A 59 7.05 -16.66 6.58
CA SER A 59 8.20 -16.41 5.70
C SER A 59 8.50 -14.93 5.52
N GLY A 60 9.72 -14.60 5.11
CA GLY A 60 10.17 -13.26 4.75
C GLY A 60 9.37 -12.68 3.58
N LYS A 61 9.48 -11.37 3.36
CA LYS A 61 8.67 -10.66 2.34
C LYS A 61 8.93 -11.22 0.93
N HIS A 62 10.19 -11.41 0.56
CA HIS A 62 10.57 -11.89 -0.78
C HIS A 62 10.12 -13.35 -1.02
N GLU A 63 10.45 -14.24 -0.10
CA GLU A 63 10.03 -15.65 -0.18
C GLU A 63 8.52 -15.81 -0.28
N ARG A 64 7.78 -14.99 0.46
CA ARG A 64 6.31 -15.01 0.43
C ARG A 64 5.77 -14.49 -0.89
N SER A 65 6.36 -13.41 -1.44
CA SER A 65 5.97 -12.89 -2.76
C SER A 65 6.19 -13.93 -3.86
N GLU A 66 7.36 -14.54 -3.90
CA GLU A 66 7.69 -15.61 -4.84
C GLU A 66 6.76 -16.83 -4.70
N ALA A 67 6.40 -17.18 -3.45
CA ALA A 67 5.49 -18.27 -3.19
C ALA A 67 4.06 -17.98 -3.70
N PHE A 68 3.57 -16.74 -3.55
CA PHE A 68 2.29 -16.33 -4.12
C PHE A 68 2.31 -16.29 -5.65
N GLU A 69 3.37 -15.76 -6.25
CA GLU A 69 3.54 -15.75 -7.70
C GLU A 69 3.54 -17.18 -8.29
N LYS A 70 4.22 -18.09 -7.62
CA LYS A 70 4.25 -19.50 -8.04
C LYS A 70 2.87 -20.15 -8.06
N ILE A 71 1.98 -19.82 -7.13
CA ILE A 71 0.62 -20.37 -7.11
C ILE A 71 -0.17 -19.95 -8.35
N VAL A 72 -0.09 -18.68 -8.74
CA VAL A 72 -0.81 -18.20 -9.93
C VAL A 72 -0.19 -18.73 -11.22
N GLU A 73 1.13 -18.92 -11.26
CA GLU A 73 1.81 -19.56 -12.39
C GLU A 73 1.41 -21.04 -12.56
N GLU A 74 1.39 -21.79 -11.45
CA GLU A 74 0.89 -23.17 -11.44
C GLU A 74 -0.58 -23.27 -11.87
N TYR A 75 -1.39 -22.28 -11.51
CA TYR A 75 -2.78 -22.22 -11.95
C TYR A 75 -2.88 -21.94 -13.45
N LYS A 76 -2.12 -20.98 -13.97
CA LYS A 76 -2.08 -20.65 -15.41
C LYS A 76 -1.57 -21.82 -16.25
N ALA A 77 -0.60 -22.57 -15.75
CA ALA A 77 -0.02 -23.73 -16.46
C ALA A 77 -1.02 -24.87 -16.70
N GLN A 78 -2.23 -24.83 -16.12
CA GLN A 78 -3.28 -25.82 -16.40
C GLN A 78 -4.01 -25.58 -17.72
N PHE A 79 -3.84 -24.42 -18.32
CA PHE A 79 -4.49 -24.02 -19.56
C PHE A 79 -3.50 -24.10 -20.73
N SER A 80 -4.01 -24.38 -21.93
CA SER A 80 -3.21 -24.26 -23.16
C SER A 80 -3.00 -22.78 -23.53
N GLU A 81 -1.98 -22.51 -24.35
CA GLU A 81 -1.70 -21.14 -24.82
C GLU A 81 -2.89 -20.53 -25.59
N GLU A 82 -3.68 -21.36 -26.28
CA GLU A 82 -4.86 -20.92 -27.03
C GLU A 82 -6.02 -20.52 -26.11
N GLU A 83 -6.11 -21.10 -24.91
CA GLU A 83 -7.14 -20.77 -23.91
C GLU A 83 -6.81 -19.54 -23.08
N LEU A 84 -5.53 -19.15 -23.00
CA LEU A 84 -5.04 -18.02 -22.24
C LEU A 84 -5.09 -16.74 -23.08
N THR A 85 -6.28 -16.25 -23.38
CA THR A 85 -6.44 -14.92 -23.99
C THR A 85 -6.01 -13.82 -23.01
N ASP A 86 -5.65 -12.63 -23.53
CA ASP A 86 -5.27 -11.48 -22.70
C ASP A 86 -6.37 -11.13 -21.68
N GLU A 87 -7.64 -11.16 -22.08
CA GLU A 87 -8.78 -10.94 -21.19
C GLU A 87 -8.87 -11.98 -20.06
N LYS A 88 -8.62 -13.25 -20.36
CA LYS A 88 -8.63 -14.32 -19.36
C LYS A 88 -7.46 -14.22 -18.41
N LEU A 89 -6.27 -13.84 -18.89
CA LEU A 89 -5.10 -13.59 -18.07
C LEU A 89 -5.34 -12.43 -17.08
N GLU A 90 -5.96 -11.35 -17.54
CA GLU A 90 -6.33 -10.22 -16.70
C GLU A 90 -7.36 -10.61 -15.63
N MET A 91 -8.41 -11.37 -16.01
CA MET A 91 -9.38 -11.90 -15.07
C MET A 91 -8.77 -12.82 -14.02
N ILE A 92 -7.89 -13.75 -14.42
CA ILE A 92 -7.17 -14.64 -13.49
C ILE A 92 -6.33 -13.82 -12.51
N GLY A 93 -5.60 -12.83 -13.00
CA GLY A 93 -4.79 -11.94 -12.15
C GLY A 93 -5.64 -11.21 -11.10
N ARG A 94 -6.77 -10.65 -11.52
CA ARG A 94 -7.69 -9.93 -10.64
C ARG A 94 -8.34 -10.87 -9.60
N TYR A 95 -8.84 -12.02 -10.02
CA TYR A 95 -9.48 -12.98 -9.11
C TYR A 95 -8.49 -13.60 -8.14
N TYR A 96 -7.28 -13.90 -8.61
CA TYR A 96 -6.21 -14.40 -7.73
C TYR A 96 -5.79 -13.34 -6.69
N HIS A 97 -5.71 -12.08 -7.07
CA HIS A 97 -5.43 -10.99 -6.12
C HIS A 97 -6.48 -10.93 -4.99
N ASP A 98 -7.76 -11.12 -5.33
CA ASP A 98 -8.83 -11.18 -4.33
C ASP A 98 -8.66 -12.39 -3.39
N VAL A 99 -8.30 -13.55 -3.93
CA VAL A 99 -8.00 -14.77 -3.16
C VAL A 99 -6.80 -14.58 -2.23
N GLU A 100 -5.72 -14.01 -2.72
CA GLU A 100 -4.52 -13.69 -1.93
C GLU A 100 -4.87 -12.73 -0.78
N LYS A 101 -5.59 -11.67 -1.08
CA LYS A 101 -6.04 -10.68 -0.09
C LYS A 101 -6.93 -11.30 0.97
N GLU A 102 -7.87 -12.17 0.58
CA GLU A 102 -8.74 -12.88 1.51
C GLU A 102 -7.94 -13.84 2.38
N ALA A 103 -7.07 -14.65 1.80
CA ALA A 103 -6.23 -15.61 2.51
C ALA A 103 -5.33 -14.93 3.54
N MET A 104 -4.65 -13.83 3.15
CA MET A 104 -3.82 -13.06 4.07
C MET A 104 -4.62 -12.45 5.22
N ARG A 105 -5.80 -11.91 4.91
CA ARG A 105 -6.68 -11.33 5.93
C ARG A 105 -7.19 -12.37 6.92
N ARG A 106 -7.63 -13.52 6.40
CA ARG A 106 -8.10 -14.63 7.23
C ARG A 106 -7.00 -15.22 8.09
N ALA A 107 -5.81 -15.43 7.53
CA ALA A 107 -4.66 -15.91 8.30
C ALA A 107 -4.40 -15.03 9.54
N ILE A 108 -4.44 -13.70 9.40
CA ILE A 108 -4.26 -12.78 10.53
C ILE A 108 -5.39 -12.88 11.55
N LEU A 109 -6.64 -12.97 11.09
CA LEU A 109 -7.82 -12.99 11.96
C LEU A 109 -7.96 -14.32 12.71
N ASP A 110 -7.68 -15.43 12.03
CA ASP A 110 -7.90 -16.77 12.56
C ASP A 110 -6.72 -17.22 13.44
N GLU A 111 -5.48 -16.90 13.05
CA GLU A 111 -4.25 -17.28 13.76
C GLU A 111 -3.78 -16.23 14.80
N GLY A 112 -4.26 -14.99 14.71
CA GLY A 112 -3.79 -13.90 15.57
C GLY A 112 -2.32 -13.52 15.34
N LYS A 113 -1.74 -13.93 14.22
CA LYS A 113 -0.35 -13.68 13.81
C LYS A 113 -0.32 -12.87 12.52
N ARG A 114 0.70 -12.04 12.39
CA ARG A 114 0.97 -11.32 11.15
C ARG A 114 1.69 -12.25 10.16
N LEU A 115 1.71 -11.87 8.88
CA LEU A 115 2.32 -12.66 7.80
C LEU A 115 3.81 -12.97 8.00
N ASP A 116 4.51 -12.18 8.79
CA ASP A 116 5.91 -12.39 9.17
C ASP A 116 6.08 -13.18 10.50
N GLY A 117 5.00 -13.82 10.97
CA GLY A 117 5.00 -14.66 12.17
C GLY A 117 4.86 -13.92 13.51
N ARG A 118 4.94 -12.58 13.52
CA ARG A 118 4.80 -11.79 14.75
C ARG A 118 3.35 -11.80 15.25
N LYS A 119 3.18 -11.63 16.54
CA LYS A 119 1.88 -11.34 17.15
C LYS A 119 1.42 -9.93 16.78
N THR A 120 0.13 -9.66 16.89
CA THR A 120 -0.45 -8.35 16.57
C THR A 120 0.08 -7.21 17.43
N THR A 121 0.57 -7.51 18.63
CA THR A 121 1.17 -6.57 19.60
C THR A 121 2.69 -6.45 19.50
N GLU A 122 3.35 -7.28 18.71
CA GLU A 122 4.81 -7.26 18.58
C GLU A 122 5.25 -6.20 17.55
N ILE A 123 6.26 -5.42 17.93
CA ILE A 123 6.91 -4.43 17.06
C ILE A 123 8.15 -5.11 16.43
N ARG A 124 8.44 -4.76 15.17
CA ARG A 124 9.68 -5.19 14.52
C ARG A 124 10.89 -4.67 15.29
N PRO A 125 12.03 -5.41 15.29
CA PRO A 125 13.25 -4.94 15.93
C PRO A 125 13.63 -3.54 15.42
N ILE A 126 13.94 -2.67 16.37
CA ILE A 126 14.38 -1.30 16.08
C ILE A 126 15.85 -1.20 16.43
N TRP A 127 16.64 -0.62 15.51
CA TRP A 127 18.02 -0.24 15.72
C TRP A 127 18.24 1.19 15.27
N ILE A 128 19.02 1.95 16.01
CA ILE A 128 19.27 3.36 15.77
C ILE A 128 20.76 3.65 15.95
N GLU A 129 21.33 4.42 15.03
CA GLU A 129 22.66 5.00 15.14
C GLU A 129 22.57 6.50 14.89
N THR A 130 23.22 7.30 15.72
CA THR A 130 23.26 8.76 15.60
C THR A 130 24.65 9.21 15.17
N ASP A 131 24.72 10.47 14.68
CA ASP A 131 25.98 11.11 14.25
C ASP A 131 26.75 10.35 13.15
N CYS A 132 26.01 9.70 12.25
CA CYS A 132 26.57 8.90 11.16
C CYS A 132 27.14 9.74 10.00
N LEU A 133 26.79 11.02 9.89
CA LEU A 133 27.24 11.92 8.83
C LEU A 133 27.93 13.17 9.42
N PRO A 134 29.10 13.57 8.88
CA PRO A 134 29.87 14.71 9.43
C PRO A 134 29.37 16.09 8.99
N GLY A 135 28.53 16.19 7.96
CA GLY A 135 28.11 17.45 7.37
C GLY A 135 26.92 18.13 8.02
N PRO A 136 25.80 17.43 8.27
CA PRO A 136 24.64 18.02 8.88
C PRO A 136 24.85 18.23 10.40
N HIS A 137 24.03 19.12 11.01
CA HIS A 137 24.09 19.37 12.45
C HIS A 137 23.58 18.20 13.30
N GLY A 138 22.79 17.32 12.71
CA GLY A 138 22.40 16.04 13.29
C GLY A 138 22.11 15.02 12.19
N SER A 139 22.41 13.76 12.46
CA SER A 139 22.10 12.66 11.58
C SER A 139 21.76 11.41 12.39
N ALA A 140 20.85 10.60 11.86
CA ALA A 140 20.50 9.32 12.47
C ALA A 140 20.08 8.32 11.39
N ILE A 141 20.52 7.07 11.56
CA ILE A 141 19.97 5.92 10.84
C ILE A 141 18.95 5.26 11.77
N PHE A 142 17.75 5.09 11.28
CA PHE A 142 16.68 4.37 11.96
C PHE A 142 16.32 3.13 11.15
N THR A 143 16.41 1.98 11.77
CA THR A 143 16.06 0.70 11.14
C THR A 143 14.95 0.03 11.93
N ARG A 144 13.91 -0.41 11.21
CA ARG A 144 12.80 -1.18 11.76
C ARG A 144 12.57 -2.43 10.91
N GLY A 145 13.12 -3.55 11.34
CA GLY A 145 13.16 -4.77 10.53
C GLY A 145 13.94 -4.52 9.24
N GLU A 146 13.30 -4.68 8.10
CA GLU A 146 13.90 -4.51 6.77
C GLU A 146 13.81 -3.07 6.23
N THR A 147 13.13 -2.17 6.95
CA THR A 147 12.96 -0.78 6.53
C THR A 147 13.97 0.11 7.22
N GLN A 148 14.69 0.93 6.45
CA GLN A 148 15.69 1.86 6.96
C GLN A 148 15.40 3.28 6.49
N SER A 149 15.67 4.25 7.37
CA SER A 149 15.59 5.69 7.08
C SER A 149 16.87 6.37 7.57
N LEU A 150 17.47 7.15 6.70
CA LEU A 150 18.54 8.09 7.05
C LEU A 150 17.92 9.48 7.19
N SER A 151 17.95 10.01 8.40
CA SER A 151 17.41 11.33 8.72
C SER A 151 18.54 12.30 9.02
N THR A 152 18.43 13.52 8.52
CA THR A 152 19.39 14.58 8.78
C THR A 152 18.67 15.84 9.24
N VAL A 153 19.32 16.61 10.09
CA VAL A 153 18.84 17.91 10.57
C VAL A 153 19.92 18.96 10.29
N THR A 154 19.51 20.02 9.62
CA THR A 154 20.39 21.19 9.39
C THR A 154 19.70 22.42 9.97
N LEU A 155 20.39 23.13 10.87
CA LEU A 155 19.91 24.38 11.44
C LEU A 155 20.34 25.52 10.55
N GLY A 156 19.41 26.41 10.25
CA GLY A 156 19.65 27.61 9.44
C GLY A 156 19.51 28.89 10.23
N THR A 157 19.86 30.00 9.58
CA THR A 157 19.68 31.37 10.07
C THR A 157 18.36 31.94 9.54
N LYS A 158 18.03 33.16 9.92
CA LYS A 158 16.85 33.88 9.39
C LYS A 158 16.88 34.05 7.86
N SER A 159 18.06 34.13 7.27
CA SER A 159 18.21 34.22 5.80
C SER A 159 17.95 32.93 5.06
N ASP A 160 17.87 31.82 5.76
CA ASP A 160 17.58 30.49 5.21
C ASP A 160 16.07 30.16 5.22
N GLU A 161 15.24 31.06 5.79
CA GLU A 161 13.79 30.89 5.77
C GLU A 161 13.25 30.88 4.33
N LYS A 162 12.39 29.94 4.02
CA LYS A 162 11.75 29.88 2.70
C LYS A 162 10.69 30.95 2.59
N MET A 163 10.89 31.90 1.67
CA MET A 163 9.87 32.88 1.32
C MET A 163 8.78 32.22 0.47
N ILE A 164 7.52 32.38 0.88
CA ILE A 164 6.34 32.04 0.09
C ILE A 164 5.78 33.34 -0.43
N ASP A 165 5.83 33.52 -1.75
CA ASP A 165 5.28 34.66 -2.45
C ASP A 165 4.17 34.17 -3.40
N ASP A 166 2.96 34.08 -2.87
CA ASP A 166 1.79 33.62 -3.58
C ASP A 166 0.78 34.78 -3.70
N VAL A 167 -0.14 34.70 -4.67
CA VAL A 167 -1.12 35.75 -4.99
C VAL A 167 -1.93 36.22 -3.78
N LEU A 168 -2.24 35.33 -2.86
CA LEU A 168 -3.04 35.61 -1.67
C LEU A 168 -2.27 35.59 -0.36
N ASN A 169 -1.01 35.16 -0.37
CA ASN A 169 -0.23 34.99 0.85
C ASN A 169 1.25 35.28 0.63
N HIS A 170 1.75 36.22 1.40
CA HIS A 170 3.19 36.49 1.50
C HIS A 170 3.66 36.12 2.92
N SER A 171 4.44 35.06 3.04
CA SER A 171 4.86 34.53 4.35
C SER A 171 6.22 33.86 4.29
N TYR A 172 6.73 33.45 5.47
CA TYR A 172 8.00 32.73 5.58
C TYR A 172 7.82 31.44 6.33
N GLU A 173 8.31 30.34 5.77
CA GLU A 173 8.38 29.04 6.43
C GLU A 173 9.76 28.82 7.07
N ARG A 174 9.75 28.50 8.38
CA ARG A 174 10.97 28.24 9.17
C ARG A 174 11.30 26.76 9.29
N PHE A 175 10.37 25.89 8.95
CA PHE A 175 10.53 24.46 9.01
C PHE A 175 10.29 23.87 7.62
N LEU A 176 11.30 23.15 7.12
CA LEU A 176 11.25 22.45 5.84
C LEU A 176 11.45 20.97 6.10
N LEU A 177 10.55 20.14 5.64
CA LEU A 177 10.67 18.68 5.65
C LEU A 177 10.79 18.17 4.22
N HIS A 178 11.92 17.53 3.92
CA HIS A 178 12.11 16.80 2.68
C HIS A 178 12.04 15.30 2.97
N TYR A 179 11.17 14.61 2.27
CA TYR A 179 10.99 13.18 2.39
C TYR A 179 11.27 12.53 1.04
N ASN A 180 12.48 12.01 0.89
CA ASN A 180 13.01 11.52 -0.37
C ASN A 180 13.00 9.99 -0.41
N PHE A 181 12.61 9.44 -1.55
CA PHE A 181 12.73 8.03 -1.87
C PHE A 181 13.74 7.87 -2.99
N PRO A 182 14.98 7.46 -2.70
CA PRO A 182 15.90 7.09 -3.76
C PRO A 182 15.34 5.89 -4.54
N PRO A 183 15.62 5.76 -5.84
CA PRO A 183 15.07 4.70 -6.68
C PRO A 183 15.26 3.29 -6.11
N PHE A 184 16.41 3.00 -5.55
CA PHE A 184 16.72 1.71 -4.93
C PHE A 184 15.83 1.40 -3.72
N SER A 185 15.20 2.39 -3.07
CA SER A 185 14.30 2.16 -1.93
C SER A 185 12.97 1.49 -2.33
N THR A 186 12.62 1.60 -3.60
CA THR A 186 11.44 0.95 -4.22
C THR A 186 11.83 -0.21 -5.14
N GLY A 187 13.13 -0.57 -5.18
CA GLY A 187 13.64 -1.67 -6.00
C GLY A 187 13.91 -1.28 -7.46
N GLU A 188 13.95 0.02 -7.77
CA GLU A 188 14.26 0.51 -9.09
C GLU A 188 15.77 0.67 -9.29
N ALA A 189 16.30 0.22 -10.42
CA ALA A 189 17.67 0.46 -10.85
C ALA A 189 17.70 1.69 -11.76
N LYS A 190 18.01 2.84 -11.20
CA LYS A 190 18.21 4.11 -11.91
C LYS A 190 19.49 4.77 -11.45
#